data_19c57bc0c9e2293dceebc73eb7e09e88
#
_entry.id   19c57bc0c9e2293dceebc73eb7e09e88
#
_cell.length_a   1.000
_cell.length_b   1.000
_cell.length_c   1.000
_cell.angle_alpha   90.00
_cell.angle_beta   90.00
_cell.angle_gamma   90.00
#
_symmetry.space_group_name_H-M   'P 1'
#
loop_
_entity.id
_entity.type
_entity.pdbx_description
1 polymer ?
#
loop_
_entity_poly.entity_id
_entity_poly.type
_entity_poly.pdbx_seq_one_letter_code
_entity_poly.pdbx_strand_id
1 'polypeptide(L)'
;MPDVPGPNDLQSERELRESMIDEIPKEFRDGFLREKAVELRTVEQYSPLNSEKKPPYKHTWMKANGKLPDDILVHQNILAYASDFGLLSTAQLPHGISWGGMNRRVMSASIDHAMWFHRPFRADEWLLYVTDSPSASNAKGFNRGTVYTEDGKLVASAIQEGLMRQIKNKKT
;
A
#
# COMPACT_ATOMS: atom_id res chain seq x y z
N MET A 1 -12.27 13.17 5.18
CA MET A 1 -11.74 12.35 4.06
C MET A 1 -11.29 13.30 2.96
N PRO A 2 -10.14 13.09 2.31
CA PRO A 2 -9.76 13.88 1.14
C PRO A 2 -10.74 13.64 -0.02
N ASP A 3 -10.86 14.66 -0.88
CA ASP A 3 -11.63 14.56 -2.13
C ASP A 3 -10.75 13.91 -3.19
N VAL A 4 -11.10 12.68 -3.57
CA VAL A 4 -10.35 11.86 -4.53
C VAL A 4 -11.35 11.10 -5.44
N PRO A 5 -10.94 10.68 -6.65
CA PRO A 5 -11.77 9.84 -7.52
C PRO A 5 -12.29 8.59 -6.79
N GLY A 6 -13.52 8.21 -7.07
CA GLY A 6 -14.14 7.02 -6.52
C GLY A 6 -13.45 5.72 -7.01
N PRO A 7 -13.65 4.61 -6.29
CA PRO A 7 -12.97 3.37 -6.66
C PRO A 7 -13.37 2.85 -8.05
N ASN A 8 -14.58 3.14 -8.51
CA ASN A 8 -15.06 2.65 -9.80
C ASN A 8 -14.46 3.42 -10.99
N ASP A 9 -13.86 4.58 -10.75
CA ASP A 9 -13.19 5.40 -11.78
C ASP A 9 -11.70 5.06 -11.91
N LEU A 10 -11.21 4.12 -11.12
CA LEU A 10 -9.79 3.76 -11.03
C LEU A 10 -9.53 2.35 -11.53
N GLN A 11 -8.38 2.18 -12.18
CA GLN A 11 -7.86 0.87 -12.55
C GLN A 11 -7.45 0.07 -11.29
N SER A 12 -7.79 -1.21 -11.25
CA SER A 12 -7.36 -2.09 -10.17
C SER A 12 -5.84 -2.37 -10.25
N GLU A 13 -5.25 -2.71 -9.09
CA GLU A 13 -3.84 -3.13 -9.06
C GLU A 13 -3.60 -4.37 -9.94
N ARG A 14 -4.59 -5.25 -10.08
CA ARG A 14 -4.53 -6.42 -10.95
C ARG A 14 -4.43 -6.02 -12.42
N GLU A 15 -5.32 -5.15 -12.91
CA GLU A 15 -5.30 -4.66 -14.30
C GLU A 15 -4.00 -3.94 -14.61
N LEU A 16 -3.48 -3.14 -13.65
CA LEU A 16 -2.19 -2.48 -13.79
C LEU A 16 -1.04 -3.50 -13.91
N ARG A 17 -1.06 -4.57 -13.12
CA ARG A 17 -0.06 -5.65 -13.20
C ARG A 17 -0.14 -6.43 -14.51
N GLU A 18 -1.34 -6.73 -14.97
CA GLU A 18 -1.57 -7.40 -16.26
C GLU A 18 -1.02 -6.57 -17.41
N SER A 19 -1.18 -5.25 -17.40
CA SER A 19 -0.65 -4.35 -18.44
C SER A 19 0.89 -4.29 -18.49
N MET A 20 1.57 -4.63 -17.40
CA MET A 20 3.04 -4.60 -17.30
C MET A 20 3.68 -6.00 -17.36
N ILE A 21 2.91 -7.06 -17.62
CA ILE A 21 3.40 -8.44 -17.50
C ILE A 21 4.59 -8.75 -18.40
N ASP A 22 4.69 -8.10 -19.54
CA ASP A 22 5.79 -8.33 -20.49
C ASP A 22 7.13 -7.74 -20.02
N GLU A 23 7.10 -6.76 -19.10
CA GLU A 23 8.29 -6.20 -18.49
C GLU A 23 8.81 -7.08 -17.33
N ILE A 24 8.03 -8.05 -16.87
CA ILE A 24 8.36 -8.94 -15.75
C ILE A 24 9.02 -10.22 -16.25
N PRO A 25 10.20 -10.62 -15.71
CA PRO A 25 10.83 -11.90 -16.04
C PRO A 25 9.88 -13.08 -15.81
N LYS A 26 9.89 -14.04 -16.73
CA LYS A 26 8.90 -15.15 -16.77
C LYS A 26 8.77 -15.89 -15.45
N GLU A 27 9.89 -16.11 -14.76
CA GLU A 27 9.96 -16.81 -13.47
C GLU A 27 9.22 -16.11 -12.33
N PHE A 28 8.91 -14.81 -12.45
CA PHE A 28 8.20 -14.03 -11.43
C PHE A 28 6.74 -13.74 -11.79
N ARG A 29 6.30 -14.06 -13.02
CA ARG A 29 4.96 -13.69 -13.53
C ARG A 29 3.82 -14.29 -12.70
N ASP A 30 3.92 -15.57 -12.33
CA ASP A 30 2.87 -16.25 -11.55
C ASP A 30 2.69 -15.61 -10.18
N GLY A 31 3.79 -15.27 -9.50
CA GLY A 31 3.73 -14.55 -8.23
C GLY A 31 3.21 -13.11 -8.37
N PHE A 32 3.56 -12.46 -9.49
CA PHE A 32 3.15 -11.09 -9.78
C PHE A 32 1.65 -10.96 -10.09
N LEU A 33 1.07 -11.96 -10.77
CA LEU A 33 -0.36 -12.02 -11.11
C LEU A 33 -1.21 -12.74 -10.06
N ARG A 34 -0.60 -13.23 -8.98
CA ARG A 34 -1.34 -13.96 -7.95
C ARG A 34 -2.50 -13.14 -7.41
N GLU A 35 -3.67 -13.76 -7.36
CA GLU A 35 -4.87 -13.16 -6.79
C GLU A 35 -4.67 -12.86 -5.30
N LYS A 36 -5.08 -11.67 -4.90
CA LYS A 36 -5.04 -11.21 -3.51
C LYS A 36 -6.43 -11.33 -2.89
N ALA A 37 -6.47 -11.53 -1.57
CA ALA A 37 -7.73 -11.53 -0.81
C ALA A 37 -8.35 -10.13 -0.70
N VAL A 38 -7.59 -9.08 -1.01
CA VAL A 38 -8.03 -7.68 -0.96
C VAL A 38 -7.75 -7.04 -2.31
N GLU A 39 -8.77 -6.44 -2.90
CA GLU A 39 -8.66 -5.59 -4.08
C GLU A 39 -8.13 -4.22 -3.69
N LEU A 40 -7.18 -3.69 -4.45
CA LEU A 40 -6.57 -2.39 -4.26
C LEU A 40 -6.70 -1.56 -5.54
N ARG A 41 -7.06 -0.27 -5.37
CA ARG A 41 -7.10 0.73 -6.45
C ARG A 41 -6.45 2.01 -5.96
N THR A 42 -5.25 2.29 -6.44
CA THR A 42 -4.48 3.46 -6.02
C THR A 42 -4.84 4.66 -6.89
N VAL A 43 -5.11 5.79 -6.26
CA VAL A 43 -5.46 7.05 -6.96
C VAL A 43 -4.25 7.57 -7.74
N GLU A 44 -3.08 7.62 -7.10
CA GLU A 44 -1.82 7.95 -7.75
C GLU A 44 -1.28 6.71 -8.47
N GLN A 45 -1.63 6.56 -9.73
CA GLN A 45 -1.21 5.40 -10.55
C GLN A 45 0.29 5.46 -10.88
N TYR A 46 1.11 5.22 -9.88
CA TYR A 46 2.55 5.13 -10.06
C TYR A 46 2.94 3.75 -10.57
N SER A 47 3.63 3.71 -11.71
CA SER A 47 4.24 2.45 -12.15
C SER A 47 5.21 1.94 -11.06
N PRO A 48 5.07 0.69 -10.60
CA PRO A 48 5.99 0.09 -9.64
C PRO A 48 7.41 -0.10 -10.21
N LEU A 49 7.57 0.05 -11.52
CA LEU A 49 8.86 -0.05 -12.22
C LEU A 49 9.57 1.32 -12.35
N ASN A 50 8.85 2.43 -12.12
CA ASN A 50 9.39 3.77 -12.26
C ASN A 50 10.03 4.25 -10.95
N SER A 51 11.31 4.65 -11.02
CA SER A 51 12.10 5.16 -9.88
C SER A 51 12.07 6.68 -9.74
N GLU A 52 11.08 7.37 -10.29
CA GLU A 52 10.93 8.80 -10.08
C GLU A 52 10.57 9.12 -8.62
N LYS A 53 11.07 10.26 -8.16
CA LYS A 53 10.69 10.79 -6.84
C LYS A 53 9.24 11.28 -6.86
N LYS A 54 8.47 10.88 -5.87
CA LYS A 54 7.06 11.21 -5.71
C LYS A 54 6.83 11.86 -4.34
N PRO A 55 5.73 12.59 -4.15
CA PRO A 55 5.34 13.10 -2.84
C PRO A 55 5.16 11.96 -1.82
N PRO A 56 5.39 12.20 -0.51
CA PRO A 56 5.32 11.18 0.53
C PRO A 56 3.88 10.89 0.98
N TYR A 57 2.97 10.67 0.05
CA TYR A 57 1.58 10.30 0.34
C TYR A 57 0.98 9.43 -0.75
N LYS A 58 -0.01 8.63 -0.38
CA LYS A 58 -0.85 7.83 -1.29
C LYS A 58 -2.28 7.76 -0.81
N HIS A 59 -3.19 7.60 -1.76
CA HIS A 59 -4.59 7.29 -1.53
C HIS A 59 -4.90 5.95 -2.21
N THR A 60 -5.33 4.97 -1.43
CA THR A 60 -5.63 3.64 -1.96
C THR A 60 -6.99 3.17 -1.48
N TRP A 61 -7.91 2.96 -2.39
CA TRP A 61 -9.14 2.25 -2.11
C TRP A 61 -8.82 0.77 -1.92
N MET A 62 -9.41 0.16 -0.89
CA MET A 62 -9.26 -1.25 -0.57
C MET A 62 -10.60 -1.89 -0.24
N LYS A 63 -10.78 -3.14 -0.66
CA LYS A 63 -11.97 -3.93 -0.38
C LYS A 63 -11.61 -5.41 -0.37
N ALA A 64 -12.10 -6.16 0.62
CA ALA A 64 -11.97 -7.62 0.63
C ALA A 64 -12.74 -8.24 -0.55
N ASN A 65 -12.15 -9.25 -1.18
CA ASN A 65 -12.81 -10.02 -2.23
C ASN A 65 -13.84 -10.98 -1.62
N GLY A 66 -15.07 -10.89 -2.10
CA GLY A 66 -16.19 -11.69 -1.63
C GLY A 66 -16.94 -11.08 -0.44
N LYS A 67 -18.08 -11.68 -0.10
CA LYS A 67 -18.93 -11.25 1.01
C LYS A 67 -18.43 -11.83 2.32
N LEU A 68 -18.35 -11.01 3.35
CA LEU A 68 -17.91 -11.38 4.69
C LEU A 68 -19.11 -11.55 5.66
N PRO A 69 -18.96 -12.36 6.71
CA PRO A 69 -19.97 -12.47 7.76
C PRO A 69 -20.12 -11.16 8.54
N ASP A 70 -21.26 -10.98 9.23
CA ASP A 70 -21.57 -9.78 10.03
C ASP A 70 -20.86 -9.82 11.41
N ASP A 71 -19.59 -10.18 11.43
CA ASP A 71 -18.75 -10.20 12.62
C ASP A 71 -17.67 -9.10 12.49
N ILE A 72 -17.73 -8.11 13.38
CA ILE A 72 -16.78 -6.97 13.38
C ILE A 72 -15.33 -7.42 13.51
N LEU A 73 -15.04 -8.50 14.22
CA LEU A 73 -13.67 -9.00 14.39
C LEU A 73 -13.10 -9.49 13.05
N VAL A 74 -13.92 -10.10 12.20
CA VAL A 74 -13.50 -10.52 10.85
C VAL A 74 -13.10 -9.29 10.03
N HIS A 75 -13.89 -8.22 10.04
CA HIS A 75 -13.61 -6.99 9.32
C HIS A 75 -12.35 -6.32 9.86
N GLN A 76 -12.17 -6.23 11.18
CA GLN A 76 -10.98 -5.67 11.82
C GLN A 76 -9.72 -6.47 11.48
N ASN A 77 -9.76 -7.79 11.52
CA ASN A 77 -8.63 -8.66 11.17
C ASN A 77 -8.22 -8.50 9.70
N ILE A 78 -9.19 -8.41 8.79
CA ILE A 78 -8.90 -8.18 7.37
C ILE A 78 -8.30 -6.80 7.15
N LEU A 79 -8.82 -5.77 7.81
CA LEU A 79 -8.24 -4.43 7.72
C LEU A 79 -6.83 -4.38 8.34
N ALA A 80 -6.60 -5.05 9.46
CA ALA A 80 -5.26 -5.15 10.06
C ALA A 80 -4.26 -5.79 9.08
N TYR A 81 -4.65 -6.87 8.40
CA TYR A 81 -3.83 -7.48 7.35
C TYR A 81 -3.61 -6.54 6.16
N ALA A 82 -4.65 -5.86 5.68
CA ALA A 82 -4.57 -4.99 4.52
C ALA A 82 -3.81 -3.69 4.80
N SER A 83 -3.81 -3.19 6.02
CA SER A 83 -3.19 -1.92 6.41
C SER A 83 -1.66 -1.90 6.29
N ASP A 84 -1.02 -3.08 6.28
CA ASP A 84 0.43 -3.20 6.00
C ASP A 84 0.75 -3.06 4.50
N PHE A 85 -0.25 -3.24 3.63
CA PHE A 85 -0.02 -3.18 2.18
C PHE A 85 0.37 -1.78 1.73
N GLY A 86 1.63 -1.65 1.35
CA GLY A 86 2.16 -0.42 0.79
C GLY A 86 2.36 0.72 1.80
N LEU A 87 2.15 0.53 3.10
CA LEU A 87 2.35 1.58 4.10
C LEU A 87 3.81 2.04 4.13
N LEU A 88 4.78 1.13 4.31
CA LEU A 88 6.20 1.45 4.28
C LEU A 88 6.65 2.06 2.95
N SER A 89 6.05 1.66 1.83
CA SER A 89 6.41 2.18 0.51
C SER A 89 6.11 3.68 0.36
N THR A 90 5.24 4.24 1.21
CA THR A 90 4.97 5.68 1.21
C THR A 90 6.22 6.49 1.57
N ALA A 91 7.02 6.02 2.54
CA ALA A 91 8.32 6.63 2.88
C ALA A 91 9.37 6.47 1.76
N GLN A 92 9.20 5.52 0.87
CA GLN A 92 10.15 5.25 -0.23
C GLN A 92 9.94 6.20 -1.42
N LEU A 93 8.73 6.74 -1.59
CA LEU A 93 8.34 7.58 -2.72
C LEU A 93 9.27 8.78 -2.94
N PRO A 94 9.63 9.61 -1.92
CA PRO A 94 10.50 10.77 -2.12
C PRO A 94 11.93 10.43 -2.50
N HIS A 95 12.32 9.17 -2.30
CA HIS A 95 13.66 8.67 -2.59
C HIS A 95 13.77 7.99 -3.96
N GLY A 96 12.67 7.87 -4.71
CA GLY A 96 12.62 7.15 -5.97
C GLY A 96 12.98 5.68 -5.81
N ILE A 97 12.56 5.07 -4.70
CA ILE A 97 12.72 3.64 -4.45
C ILE A 97 11.47 2.95 -4.95
N SER A 98 11.63 2.11 -5.96
CA SER A 98 10.54 1.31 -6.53
C SER A 98 10.90 -0.18 -6.53
N TRP A 99 9.88 -1.02 -6.65
CA TRP A 99 10.03 -2.48 -6.64
C TRP A 99 10.87 -2.99 -7.82
N GLY A 100 10.78 -2.33 -8.98
CA GLY A 100 11.50 -2.68 -10.21
C GLY A 100 12.75 -1.83 -10.49
N GLY A 101 13.09 -0.88 -9.62
CA GLY A 101 14.25 -0.02 -9.80
C GLY A 101 15.56 -0.78 -9.64
N MET A 102 16.12 -1.27 -10.75
CA MET A 102 17.36 -2.06 -10.78
C MET A 102 18.58 -1.34 -10.17
N ASN A 103 18.53 -0.03 -9.98
CA ASN A 103 19.69 0.77 -9.56
C ASN A 103 19.78 1.05 -8.05
N ARG A 104 18.76 0.73 -7.25
CA ARG A 104 18.79 0.95 -5.81
C ARG A 104 18.30 -0.28 -5.07
N ARG A 105 19.23 -1.13 -4.69
CA ARG A 105 18.92 -2.25 -3.78
C ARG A 105 18.68 -1.68 -2.39
N VAL A 106 17.43 -1.67 -1.97
CA VAL A 106 17.02 -1.30 -0.60
C VAL A 106 16.48 -2.54 0.08
N MET A 107 17.05 -2.87 1.23
CA MET A 107 16.46 -3.83 2.14
C MET A 107 15.41 -3.12 2.96
N SER A 108 14.16 -3.55 2.84
CA SER A 108 13.02 -3.00 3.53
C SER A 108 12.37 -4.06 4.42
N ALA A 109 12.01 -3.66 5.63
CA ALA A 109 11.27 -4.51 6.56
C ALA A 109 10.49 -3.63 7.54
N SER A 110 9.24 -4.00 7.84
CA SER A 110 8.47 -3.38 8.91
C SER A 110 9.13 -3.70 10.27
N ILE A 111 9.20 -2.72 11.16
CA ILE A 111 9.78 -2.85 12.50
C ILE A 111 8.65 -2.98 13.51
N ASP A 112 7.61 -2.17 13.36
CA ASP A 112 6.41 -2.17 14.18
C ASP A 112 5.18 -1.95 13.30
N HIS A 113 4.00 -2.12 13.85
CA HIS A 113 2.73 -1.75 13.26
C HIS A 113 1.71 -1.60 14.37
N ALA A 114 1.11 -0.43 14.49
CA ALA A 114 0.06 -0.16 15.46
C ALA A 114 -1.20 0.36 14.79
N MET A 115 -2.37 -0.09 15.27
CA MET A 115 -3.66 0.32 14.75
C MET A 115 -4.64 0.70 15.86
N TRP A 116 -5.53 1.62 15.52
CA TRP A 116 -6.67 2.02 16.36
C TRP A 116 -7.95 1.92 15.52
N PHE A 117 -8.93 1.16 16.01
CA PHE A 117 -10.26 1.06 15.41
C PHE A 117 -11.19 2.04 16.13
N HIS A 118 -11.75 2.97 15.39
CA HIS A 118 -12.53 4.07 15.93
C HIS A 118 -14.03 3.83 15.86
N ARG A 119 -14.48 3.15 14.79
CA ARG A 119 -15.89 2.92 14.50
C ARG A 119 -16.07 1.58 13.79
N PRO A 120 -17.26 0.97 13.88
CA PRO A 120 -17.62 -0.20 13.06
C PRO A 120 -17.56 0.14 11.56
N PHE A 121 -17.15 -0.83 10.76
CA PHE A 121 -17.06 -0.76 9.30
C PHE A 121 -17.18 -2.15 8.69
N ARG A 122 -17.35 -2.21 7.38
CA ARG A 122 -17.27 -3.44 6.61
C ARG A 122 -16.04 -3.43 5.72
N ALA A 123 -15.21 -4.48 5.79
CA ALA A 123 -14.01 -4.61 4.94
C ALA A 123 -14.36 -5.16 3.54
N ASP A 124 -15.56 -5.69 3.32
CA ASP A 124 -16.11 -6.06 2.02
C ASP A 124 -16.89 -4.93 1.32
N GLU A 125 -16.82 -3.73 1.87
CA GLU A 125 -17.18 -2.45 1.24
C GLU A 125 -15.91 -1.63 0.98
N TRP A 126 -15.98 -0.63 0.10
CA TRP A 126 -14.83 0.19 -0.20
C TRP A 126 -14.40 1.06 0.98
N LEU A 127 -13.12 0.99 1.31
CA LEU A 127 -12.46 1.80 2.32
C LEU A 127 -11.32 2.59 1.67
N LEU A 128 -11.25 3.89 1.92
CA LEU A 128 -10.14 4.74 1.47
C LEU A 128 -9.04 4.76 2.51
N TYR A 129 -7.88 4.22 2.17
CA TYR A 129 -6.67 4.29 2.98
C TYR A 129 -5.81 5.45 2.50
N VAL A 130 -5.71 6.47 3.33
CA VAL A 130 -4.88 7.67 3.12
C VAL A 130 -3.61 7.49 3.91
N THR A 131 -2.47 7.46 3.24
CA THR A 131 -1.17 7.27 3.89
C THR A 131 -0.23 8.43 3.61
N ASP A 132 0.57 8.80 4.61
CA ASP A 132 1.64 9.78 4.48
C ASP A 132 2.90 9.34 5.25
N SER A 133 4.02 9.94 4.88
CA SER A 133 5.29 9.71 5.57
C SER A 133 5.94 11.05 5.94
N PRO A 134 5.82 11.47 7.21
CA PRO A 134 6.41 12.73 7.66
C PRO A 134 7.92 12.67 7.88
N SER A 135 8.51 11.45 7.94
CA SER A 135 9.94 11.29 8.23
C SER A 135 10.53 10.07 7.55
N ALA A 136 11.69 10.26 6.91
CA ALA A 136 12.53 9.20 6.39
C ALA A 136 14.00 9.55 6.67
N SER A 137 14.60 8.96 7.72
CA SER A 137 15.95 9.25 8.19
C SER A 137 16.61 8.04 8.84
N ASN A 138 17.95 8.02 8.91
CA ASN A 138 18.72 6.94 9.54
C ASN A 138 18.33 5.52 9.08
N ALA A 139 18.10 5.37 7.77
CA ALA A 139 17.65 4.12 7.14
C ALA A 139 16.28 3.62 7.66
N LYS A 140 15.44 4.48 8.19
CA LYS A 140 14.08 4.20 8.59
C LYS A 140 13.09 5.16 7.95
N GLY A 141 11.86 4.71 7.73
CA GLY A 141 10.71 5.51 7.30
C GLY A 141 9.58 5.38 8.31
N PHE A 142 9.05 6.50 8.76
CA PHE A 142 7.87 6.56 9.59
C PHE A 142 6.66 6.90 8.75
N ASN A 143 5.61 6.10 8.88
CA ASN A 143 4.41 6.20 8.06
C ASN A 143 3.17 6.27 8.93
N ARG A 144 2.17 7.00 8.46
CA ARG A 144 0.86 7.10 9.07
C ARG A 144 -0.21 6.75 8.06
N GLY A 145 -1.32 6.23 8.54
CA GLY A 145 -2.47 5.92 7.72
C GLY A 145 -3.79 6.22 8.43
N THR A 146 -4.77 6.71 7.70
CA THR A 146 -6.15 6.87 8.14
C THR A 146 -7.07 6.19 7.17
N VAL A 147 -8.07 5.47 7.69
CA VAL A 147 -9.00 4.68 6.88
C VAL A 147 -10.40 5.27 7.02
N TYR A 148 -11.02 5.53 5.88
CA TYR A 148 -12.36 6.09 5.77
C TYR A 148 -13.30 5.15 5.03
N THR A 149 -14.56 5.12 5.41
CA THR A 149 -15.63 4.55 4.58
C THR A 149 -15.88 5.44 3.36
N GLU A 150 -16.57 4.92 2.35
CA GLU A 150 -16.90 5.65 1.11
C GLU A 150 -17.73 6.92 1.41
N ASP A 151 -18.58 6.89 2.46
CA ASP A 151 -19.33 8.06 2.95
C ASP A 151 -18.51 9.03 3.84
N GLY A 152 -17.19 8.81 3.96
CA GLY A 152 -16.25 9.74 4.58
C GLY A 152 -16.05 9.60 6.10
N LYS A 153 -16.55 8.54 6.73
CA LYS A 153 -16.35 8.31 8.18
C LYS A 153 -14.96 7.74 8.45
N LEU A 154 -14.21 8.37 9.35
CA LEU A 154 -12.94 7.81 9.85
C LEU A 154 -13.23 6.57 10.70
N VAL A 155 -12.73 5.41 10.29
CA VAL A 155 -12.97 4.11 10.96
C VAL A 155 -11.74 3.52 11.62
N ALA A 156 -10.55 3.80 11.10
CA ALA A 156 -9.29 3.34 11.70
C ALA A 156 -8.13 4.29 11.43
N SER A 157 -7.07 4.16 12.24
CA SER A 157 -5.77 4.79 12.01
C SER A 157 -4.68 3.75 12.20
N ALA A 158 -3.58 3.90 11.47
CA ALA A 158 -2.39 3.05 11.57
C ALA A 158 -1.12 3.88 11.59
N ILE A 159 -0.08 3.38 12.24
CA ILE A 159 1.29 3.89 12.15
C ILE A 159 2.26 2.74 12.00
N GLN A 160 3.38 3.00 11.33
CA GLN A 160 4.43 2.00 11.14
C GLN A 160 5.80 2.68 10.99
N GLU A 161 6.80 2.21 11.69
CA GLU A 161 8.19 2.45 11.34
C GLU A 161 8.75 1.24 10.59
N GLY A 162 9.51 1.48 9.54
CA GLY A 162 10.14 0.41 8.77
C GLY A 162 11.57 0.73 8.39
N LEU A 163 12.38 -0.31 8.27
CA LEU A 163 13.75 -0.24 7.77
C LEU A 163 13.74 0.04 6.27
N MET A 164 14.61 0.93 5.82
CA MET A 164 14.88 1.25 4.41
C MET A 164 16.39 1.38 4.20
N ARG A 165 17.12 0.29 4.34
CA ARG A 165 18.59 0.29 4.26
C ARG A 165 19.06 0.12 2.83
N GLN A 166 19.80 1.10 2.33
CA GLN A 166 20.48 0.95 1.05
C GLN A 166 21.62 -0.09 1.15
N ILE A 167 21.57 -1.12 0.28
CA ILE A 167 22.63 -2.12 0.16
C ILE A 167 23.71 -1.54 -0.75
N LYS A 168 24.89 -1.28 -0.20
CA LYS A 168 26.06 -0.89 -0.98
C LYS A 168 26.54 -2.11 -1.77
N ASN A 169 26.72 -1.97 -3.10
CA ASN A 169 27.44 -2.99 -3.85
C ASN A 169 28.85 -3.10 -3.25
N LYS A 170 29.26 -4.30 -2.86
CA LYS A 170 30.69 -4.54 -2.62
C LYS A 170 31.40 -4.19 -3.93
N LYS A 171 32.26 -3.18 -3.91
CA LYS A 171 33.21 -2.99 -4.99
C LYS A 171 34.06 -4.27 -5.01
N THR A 172 33.94 -5.04 -6.07
CA THR A 172 34.87 -6.12 -6.44
C THR A 172 36.22 -5.48 -6.73
#